data_cd3f30fc4a94b2963ac9c0faf842f99b
#
_entry.id   cd3f30fc4a94b2963ac9c0faf842f99b
#
_cell.length_a   1.000
_cell.length_b   1.000
_cell.length_c   1.000
_cell.angle_alpha   90.00
_cell.angle_beta   90.00
_cell.angle_gamma   90.00
#
_symmetry.space_group_name_H-M   'P 1'
#
loop_
_entity.id
_entity.type
_entity.pdbx_description
1 polymer ?
#
loop_
_entity_poly.entity_id
_entity_poly.type
_entity_poly.pdbx_seq_one_letter_code
_entity_poly.pdbx_strand_id
1 'polypeptide(L)'
;MRHASCHRLLGLALVLAAATAPSVAAPIPMAALLEGTPPSGLIDNASFLPSAHPQPAHERFQGALRLDEHAMTTQPADLGPHAVLGKDPQFFPAVTLTFTTVDGDLVPATEEVIRVGSLPGGRSYWDVIVQPGQVWSEPRDHGWSRAAFPFSLVHTLEGETHHGIATFLYQGKRVSAVRYQIVQQTTPGHIETYFTAAGVAPAHFEAARNTDFAALAREHRAVLRDAIVIKPWSDLERQVGAATLAGFADGLAARETVLTGLDVHGVFYRRECTSAAGPLPWCERTRFGIWSVTKAFANEAALLRLAQKYGPSVFTLKIRDYVPEVAAVKAWENVRFDDCINMATGLGNGSPLREPNDASDGYIDATYNEWADARSRADKVSALLRIAKVYPWRPGEVTRYRDQDMFILGEAMDRFLKSKEGPSADLWSMMEREVYRPIGIHHAPINHTIEPDGGRGLAMTAYGYYATLDDLVKVARLYHARGQHHGQQLLYAPRIDELRAGTTPRGLPTGVHRPAGETTYFNAFWQMRYDATEGCHLYIPQMEGWGENLVGLFPGGLTGVRIAHNPSGDPSAEGDPLAMVRVANRLVRFCE
;
A
#
# COMPACT_ATOMS: atom_id res chain seq x y z
N MET A 1 62.24 -51.56 28.43
CA MET A 1 61.12 -51.87 29.32
C MET A 1 59.87 -51.31 28.64
N ARG A 2 58.82 -52.07 28.60
CA ARG A 2 57.80 -52.10 27.61
C ARG A 2 56.90 -50.83 27.55
N HIS A 3 56.71 -50.22 26.32
CA HIS A 3 55.74 -49.26 26.00
C HIS A 3 54.36 -49.94 25.72
N ALA A 4 53.33 -49.46 26.38
CA ALA A 4 51.93 -49.82 26.06
C ALA A 4 51.29 -48.67 25.33
N SER A 5 50.94 -48.88 24.05
CA SER A 5 50.19 -47.96 23.23
C SER A 5 48.68 -48.17 23.45
N CYS A 6 48.01 -47.15 23.87
CA CYS A 6 46.57 -47.13 24.05
C CYS A 6 45.90 -46.46 22.79
N HIS A 7 45.26 -47.28 21.94
CA HIS A 7 44.45 -46.78 20.81
C HIS A 7 43.06 -46.38 21.29
N ARG A 8 42.78 -45.10 21.24
CA ARG A 8 41.39 -44.59 21.40
C ARG A 8 40.68 -44.61 20.04
N LEU A 9 39.70 -45.43 19.92
CA LEU A 9 38.71 -45.39 18.84
C LEU A 9 37.76 -44.21 19.07
N LEU A 10 37.82 -43.20 18.19
CA LEU A 10 36.78 -42.17 18.10
C LEU A 10 35.61 -42.71 17.28
N GLY A 11 34.51 -42.99 17.96
CA GLY A 11 33.24 -43.27 17.32
C GLY A 11 32.61 -41.96 16.79
N LEU A 12 32.52 -41.81 15.48
CA LEU A 12 31.78 -40.73 14.81
C LEU A 12 30.30 -41.06 14.89
N ALA A 13 29.55 -40.42 15.79
CA ALA A 13 28.10 -40.49 15.81
C ALA A 13 27.56 -39.56 14.72
N LEU A 14 27.03 -40.13 13.64
CA LEU A 14 26.30 -39.42 12.61
C LEU A 14 24.91 -39.03 13.18
N VAL A 15 24.73 -37.78 13.58
CA VAL A 15 23.40 -37.24 13.92
C VAL A 15 22.71 -36.95 12.60
N LEU A 16 21.81 -37.84 12.16
CA LEU A 16 20.83 -37.54 11.12
C LEU A 16 19.87 -36.51 11.70
N ALA A 17 20.01 -35.24 11.32
CA ALA A 17 18.96 -34.26 11.49
C ALA A 17 17.83 -34.63 10.52
N ALA A 18 16.79 -35.25 11.04
CA ALA A 18 15.54 -35.41 10.30
C ALA A 18 14.97 -34.02 10.07
N ALA A 19 15.02 -33.53 8.84
CA ALA A 19 14.28 -32.36 8.41
C ALA A 19 12.79 -32.72 8.57
N THR A 20 12.16 -32.23 9.63
CA THR A 20 10.70 -32.29 9.76
C THR A 20 10.10 -31.47 8.64
N ALA A 21 9.42 -32.10 7.69
CA ALA A 21 8.61 -31.41 6.73
C ALA A 21 7.64 -30.48 7.49
N PRO A 22 7.41 -29.24 7.02
CA PRO A 22 6.47 -28.35 7.68
C PRO A 22 5.12 -29.08 7.73
N SER A 23 4.56 -29.22 8.94
CA SER A 23 3.22 -29.81 9.10
C SER A 23 2.24 -28.85 8.45
N VAL A 24 1.60 -29.27 7.36
CA VAL A 24 0.50 -28.50 6.76
C VAL A 24 -0.61 -28.43 7.83
N ALA A 25 -0.97 -27.23 8.23
CA ALA A 25 -2.03 -27.03 9.21
C ALA A 25 -3.33 -27.67 8.69
N ALA A 26 -4.09 -28.29 9.60
CA ALA A 26 -5.35 -28.91 9.20
C ALA A 26 -6.38 -27.81 8.87
N PRO A 27 -7.16 -27.95 7.79
CA PRO A 27 -8.25 -27.02 7.47
C PRO A 27 -9.24 -26.90 8.63
N ILE A 28 -9.85 -25.73 8.78
CA ILE A 28 -10.92 -25.51 9.78
C ILE A 28 -11.99 -26.57 9.61
N PRO A 29 -12.43 -27.28 10.69
CA PRO A 29 -13.44 -28.32 10.58
C PRO A 29 -14.76 -27.80 10.00
N MET A 30 -15.39 -28.57 9.11
CA MET A 30 -16.68 -28.23 8.51
C MET A 30 -17.74 -27.90 9.57
N ALA A 31 -17.83 -28.71 10.64
CA ALA A 31 -18.78 -28.47 11.73
C ALA A 31 -18.63 -27.10 12.36
N ALA A 32 -17.37 -26.65 12.62
CA ALA A 32 -17.11 -25.34 13.19
C ALA A 32 -17.57 -24.17 12.29
N LEU A 33 -17.46 -24.35 10.96
CA LEU A 33 -17.95 -23.36 9.99
C LEU A 33 -19.48 -23.33 9.92
N LEU A 34 -20.13 -24.52 9.92
CA LEU A 34 -21.59 -24.62 9.85
C LEU A 34 -22.27 -24.14 11.14
N GLU A 35 -21.68 -24.45 12.29
CA GLU A 35 -22.19 -24.03 13.60
C GLU A 35 -21.90 -22.56 13.92
N GLY A 36 -20.98 -21.94 13.17
CA GLY A 36 -20.53 -20.58 13.45
C GLY A 36 -19.83 -20.48 14.80
N THR A 37 -19.03 -21.48 15.17
CA THR A 37 -18.34 -21.52 16.48
C THR A 37 -17.39 -20.33 16.62
N PRO A 38 -17.56 -19.46 17.63
CA PRO A 38 -16.66 -18.34 17.86
C PRO A 38 -15.22 -18.80 18.08
N PRO A 39 -14.22 -18.09 17.52
CA PRO A 39 -12.82 -18.42 17.75
C PRO A 39 -12.35 -18.05 19.15
N SER A 40 -11.43 -18.83 19.69
CA SER A 40 -10.71 -18.46 20.91
C SER A 40 -9.51 -17.54 20.65
N GLY A 41 -9.16 -17.29 19.40
CA GLY A 41 -8.03 -16.46 18.98
C GLY A 41 -7.60 -16.76 17.54
N LEU A 42 -6.40 -16.30 17.17
CA LEU A 42 -5.79 -16.61 15.88
C LEU A 42 -5.41 -18.09 15.77
N ILE A 43 -5.47 -18.59 14.55
CA ILE A 43 -4.94 -19.90 14.17
C ILE A 43 -3.99 -19.71 12.98
N ASP A 44 -3.16 -20.71 12.67
CA ASP A 44 -2.29 -20.66 11.50
C ASP A 44 -3.11 -20.34 10.23
N ASN A 45 -2.64 -19.36 9.46
CA ASN A 45 -3.26 -18.95 8.20
C ASN A 45 -3.45 -20.11 7.22
N ALA A 46 -2.58 -21.11 7.25
CA ALA A 46 -2.69 -22.30 6.43
C ALA A 46 -3.99 -23.09 6.68
N SER A 47 -4.64 -22.92 7.85
CA SER A 47 -5.93 -23.55 8.13
C SER A 47 -7.10 -22.98 7.32
N PHE A 48 -6.92 -21.80 6.72
CA PHE A 48 -7.89 -21.17 5.82
C PHE A 48 -7.70 -21.58 4.36
N LEU A 49 -6.63 -22.30 4.05
CA LEU A 49 -6.22 -22.68 2.71
C LEU A 49 -6.57 -24.15 2.41
N PRO A 50 -6.52 -24.57 1.13
CA PRO A 50 -6.63 -25.96 0.76
C PRO A 50 -5.63 -26.86 1.51
N SER A 51 -6.07 -28.05 1.88
CA SER A 51 -5.16 -29.08 2.41
C SER A 51 -4.13 -29.52 1.37
N ALA A 52 -3.22 -30.44 1.76
CA ALA A 52 -2.25 -31.00 0.81
C ALA A 52 -2.88 -31.76 -0.36
N HIS A 53 -4.12 -32.25 -0.20
CA HIS A 53 -4.85 -33.04 -1.19
C HIS A 53 -6.29 -32.55 -1.38
N PRO A 54 -6.50 -31.29 -1.79
CA PRO A 54 -7.82 -30.75 -2.02
C PRO A 54 -8.42 -31.36 -3.28
N GLN A 55 -9.73 -31.30 -3.37
CA GLN A 55 -10.47 -31.61 -4.57
C GLN A 55 -10.99 -30.33 -5.23
N PRO A 56 -11.27 -30.32 -6.54
CA PRO A 56 -12.00 -29.22 -7.16
C PRO A 56 -13.31 -28.96 -6.42
N ALA A 57 -13.74 -27.70 -6.37
CA ALA A 57 -15.03 -27.35 -5.81
C ALA A 57 -16.16 -28.13 -6.53
N HIS A 58 -17.13 -28.63 -5.78
CA HIS A 58 -18.26 -29.40 -6.35
C HIS A 58 -19.13 -28.54 -7.28
N GLU A 59 -19.18 -27.25 -7.02
CA GLU A 59 -19.93 -26.28 -7.82
C GLU A 59 -19.24 -24.91 -7.82
N ARG A 60 -19.66 -24.04 -8.73
CA ARG A 60 -19.20 -22.65 -8.78
C ARG A 60 -19.99 -21.83 -7.77
N PHE A 61 -19.31 -20.92 -7.08
CA PHE A 61 -19.98 -19.87 -6.34
C PHE A 61 -20.31 -18.71 -7.31
N GLN A 62 -21.54 -18.23 -7.28
CA GLN A 62 -21.96 -17.05 -8.02
C GLN A 62 -23.12 -16.39 -7.31
N GLY A 63 -22.86 -15.25 -6.67
CA GLY A 63 -23.85 -14.55 -5.87
C GLY A 63 -23.22 -13.53 -4.94
N ALA A 64 -23.99 -13.05 -4.00
CA ALA A 64 -23.52 -12.14 -2.97
C ALA A 64 -23.62 -12.79 -1.58
N LEU A 65 -22.68 -12.47 -0.73
CA LEU A 65 -22.67 -12.71 0.70
C LEU A 65 -23.00 -11.41 1.40
N ARG A 66 -24.15 -11.31 2.04
CA ARG A 66 -24.45 -10.23 2.97
C ARG A 66 -23.97 -10.65 4.35
N LEU A 67 -23.02 -9.92 4.89
CA LEU A 67 -22.45 -10.09 6.22
C LEU A 67 -23.09 -9.08 7.17
N ASP A 68 -23.48 -9.54 8.36
CA ASP A 68 -24.05 -8.68 9.38
C ASP A 68 -22.92 -8.04 10.23
N GLU A 69 -23.16 -6.81 10.70
CA GLU A 69 -22.25 -6.12 11.63
C GLU A 69 -22.14 -6.91 12.95
N HIS A 70 -20.94 -7.09 13.47
CA HIS A 70 -20.71 -7.79 14.73
C HIS A 70 -19.39 -7.36 15.39
N ALA A 71 -19.29 -7.59 16.70
CA ALA A 71 -18.06 -7.34 17.45
C ALA A 71 -16.99 -8.37 17.07
N MET A 72 -15.76 -7.90 16.90
CA MET A 72 -14.57 -8.73 16.73
C MET A 72 -13.95 -9.08 18.09
N THR A 73 -13.29 -10.23 18.17
CA THR A 73 -12.39 -10.52 19.28
C THR A 73 -11.01 -9.98 18.93
N THR A 74 -10.66 -8.84 19.51
CA THR A 74 -9.39 -8.13 19.22
C THR A 74 -8.33 -8.43 20.26
N GLN A 75 -7.07 -8.27 19.84
CA GLN A 75 -5.91 -8.31 20.71
C GLN A 75 -4.97 -7.14 20.34
N PRO A 76 -4.83 -6.14 21.23
CA PRO A 76 -5.43 -6.03 22.58
C PRO A 76 -6.96 -5.97 22.57
N ALA A 77 -7.59 -6.30 23.70
CA ALA A 77 -9.05 -6.37 23.84
C ALA A 77 -9.73 -5.00 23.78
N ASP A 78 -9.01 -3.95 24.08
CA ASP A 78 -9.47 -2.56 24.00
C ASP A 78 -8.51 -1.81 23.07
N LEU A 79 -9.06 -1.24 22.01
CA LEU A 79 -8.30 -0.44 21.03
C LEU A 79 -8.26 1.05 21.41
N GLY A 80 -8.84 1.41 22.54
CA GLY A 80 -8.91 2.78 23.01
C GLY A 80 -10.07 3.60 22.44
N PRO A 81 -10.26 4.82 22.90
CA PRO A 81 -11.34 5.69 22.42
C PRO A 81 -11.00 6.28 21.06
N HIS A 82 -11.67 5.83 20.02
CA HIS A 82 -11.57 6.38 18.68
C HIS A 82 -12.83 7.14 18.32
N ALA A 83 -12.82 8.46 18.57
CA ALA A 83 -13.99 9.32 18.39
C ALA A 83 -14.19 9.78 16.94
N VAL A 84 -13.29 9.43 16.01
CA VAL A 84 -13.41 9.85 14.63
C VAL A 84 -14.65 9.22 14.03
N LEU A 85 -15.55 10.05 13.50
CA LEU A 85 -16.86 9.66 12.98
C LEU A 85 -17.85 9.11 14.03
N GLY A 86 -17.51 9.03 15.32
CA GLY A 86 -18.33 8.43 16.37
C GLY A 86 -18.56 6.93 16.18
N LYS A 87 -17.59 6.24 15.61
CA LYS A 87 -17.62 4.82 15.26
C LYS A 87 -16.66 4.01 16.13
N ASP A 88 -16.78 2.69 16.09
CA ASP A 88 -16.04 1.75 16.93
C ASP A 88 -15.17 0.82 16.06
N PRO A 89 -13.83 0.87 16.18
CA PRO A 89 -12.93 0.01 15.40
C PRO A 89 -13.01 -1.47 15.78
N GLN A 90 -13.63 -1.83 16.91
CA GLN A 90 -13.81 -3.22 17.34
C GLN A 90 -14.97 -3.94 16.66
N PHE A 91 -15.66 -3.27 15.71
CA PHE A 91 -16.76 -3.88 14.96
C PHE A 91 -16.37 -4.14 13.52
N PHE A 92 -16.58 -5.39 13.08
CA PHE A 92 -16.58 -5.73 11.65
C PHE A 92 -17.83 -5.13 10.99
N PRO A 93 -17.74 -4.49 9.83
CA PRO A 93 -18.87 -3.80 9.22
C PRO A 93 -19.92 -4.76 8.64
N ALA A 94 -21.17 -4.28 8.60
CA ALA A 94 -22.17 -4.88 7.73
C ALA A 94 -21.79 -4.59 6.27
N VAL A 95 -21.62 -5.63 5.45
CA VAL A 95 -21.18 -5.48 4.05
C VAL A 95 -21.78 -6.56 3.16
N THR A 96 -22.04 -6.20 1.90
CA THR A 96 -22.45 -7.16 0.86
C THR A 96 -21.31 -7.37 -0.13
N LEU A 97 -20.78 -8.57 -0.20
CA LEU A 97 -19.66 -8.97 -1.04
C LEU A 97 -20.15 -9.87 -2.18
N THR A 98 -20.06 -9.42 -3.41
CA THR A 98 -20.46 -10.18 -4.59
C THR A 98 -19.26 -10.90 -5.19
N PHE A 99 -19.40 -12.21 -5.47
CA PHE A 99 -18.33 -13.04 -6.03
C PHE A 99 -18.81 -13.90 -7.18
N THR A 100 -17.85 -14.32 -8.00
CA THR A 100 -18.02 -15.41 -8.97
C THR A 100 -16.79 -16.30 -9.00
N THR A 101 -16.97 -17.59 -9.29
CA THR A 101 -15.84 -18.50 -9.52
C THR A 101 -15.35 -18.38 -10.96
N VAL A 102 -14.05 -18.14 -11.14
CA VAL A 102 -13.37 -18.11 -12.43
C VAL A 102 -12.11 -18.98 -12.36
N ASP A 103 -12.10 -20.08 -13.10
CA ASP A 103 -10.95 -20.98 -13.23
C ASP A 103 -10.35 -21.48 -11.88
N GLY A 104 -11.20 -21.60 -10.85
CA GLY A 104 -10.82 -22.01 -9.47
C GLY A 104 -10.56 -20.84 -8.52
N ASP A 105 -10.43 -19.62 -9.01
CA ASP A 105 -10.38 -18.41 -8.18
C ASP A 105 -11.79 -17.95 -7.79
N LEU A 106 -11.93 -17.44 -6.57
CA LEU A 106 -13.09 -16.70 -6.08
C LEU A 106 -12.87 -15.21 -6.38
N VAL A 107 -13.54 -14.69 -7.38
CA VAL A 107 -13.30 -13.33 -7.90
C VAL A 107 -14.37 -12.37 -7.38
N PRO A 108 -14.02 -11.28 -6.67
CA PRO A 108 -14.98 -10.28 -6.23
C PRO A 108 -15.48 -9.43 -7.41
N ALA A 109 -16.69 -8.90 -7.28
CA ALA A 109 -17.27 -8.00 -8.28
C ALA A 109 -16.56 -6.63 -8.32
N THR A 110 -15.84 -6.28 -7.27
CA THR A 110 -15.01 -5.08 -7.18
C THR A 110 -13.83 -5.31 -6.25
N GLU A 111 -12.69 -4.72 -6.60
CA GLU A 111 -11.51 -4.60 -5.74
C GLU A 111 -11.32 -3.14 -5.26
N GLU A 112 -12.31 -2.28 -5.50
CA GLU A 112 -12.34 -0.91 -5.00
C GLU A 112 -12.75 -0.86 -3.52
N VAL A 113 -12.57 0.30 -2.89
CA VAL A 113 -13.01 0.53 -1.51
C VAL A 113 -14.53 0.46 -1.42
N ILE A 114 -15.05 -0.54 -0.73
CA ILE A 114 -16.48 -0.66 -0.39
C ILE A 114 -16.74 0.20 0.84
N ARG A 115 -17.32 1.37 0.64
CA ARG A 115 -17.58 2.32 1.70
C ARG A 115 -18.80 1.91 2.52
N VAL A 116 -18.56 1.60 3.78
CA VAL A 116 -19.58 1.22 4.77
C VAL A 116 -19.34 1.91 6.12
N GLY A 117 -18.09 2.13 6.50
CA GLY A 117 -17.72 2.76 7.78
C GLY A 117 -18.16 4.22 7.91
N SER A 118 -18.13 4.98 6.82
CA SER A 118 -18.57 6.39 6.79
C SER A 118 -20.08 6.59 6.67
N LEU A 119 -20.84 5.54 6.35
CA LEU A 119 -22.27 5.63 6.14
C LEU A 119 -23.02 5.85 7.47
N PRO A 120 -24.18 6.53 7.46
CA PRO A 120 -25.07 6.63 8.61
C PRO A 120 -25.54 5.25 9.10
N GLY A 121 -25.80 5.13 10.39
CA GLY A 121 -26.12 3.84 11.03
C GLY A 121 -24.86 3.03 11.27
N GLY A 122 -24.94 1.77 11.65
CA GLY A 122 -23.79 0.90 11.92
C GLY A 122 -22.81 1.44 12.96
N ARG A 123 -22.13 0.56 13.65
CA ARG A 123 -21.12 0.89 14.67
C ARG A 123 -19.71 0.86 14.12
N SER A 124 -19.49 0.07 13.05
CA SER A 124 -18.16 -0.15 12.51
C SER A 124 -17.52 1.12 12.00
N TYR A 125 -16.23 1.21 12.24
CA TYR A 125 -15.30 2.23 11.80
C TYR A 125 -14.78 1.99 10.37
N TRP A 126 -14.86 0.75 9.88
CA TRP A 126 -14.11 0.27 8.73
C TRP A 126 -14.89 0.25 7.42
N ASP A 127 -14.22 0.64 6.35
CA ASP A 127 -14.51 0.27 4.97
C ASP A 127 -13.78 -1.03 4.62
N VAL A 128 -14.10 -1.65 3.49
CA VAL A 128 -13.58 -2.98 3.12
C VAL A 128 -13.05 -2.97 1.69
N ILE A 129 -11.89 -3.58 1.49
CA ILE A 129 -11.40 -4.00 0.17
C ILE A 129 -11.32 -5.52 0.17
N VAL A 130 -11.80 -6.17 -0.90
CA VAL A 130 -11.76 -7.63 -1.06
C VAL A 130 -10.96 -7.97 -2.31
N GLN A 131 -10.09 -8.97 -2.20
CA GLN A 131 -9.26 -9.41 -3.31
C GLN A 131 -9.60 -10.84 -3.72
N PRO A 132 -9.17 -11.28 -4.93
CA PRO A 132 -9.42 -12.64 -5.39
C PRO A 132 -8.80 -13.70 -4.48
N GLY A 133 -9.61 -14.69 -4.15
CA GLY A 133 -9.25 -15.84 -3.36
C GLY A 133 -9.32 -17.14 -4.15
N GLN A 134 -9.77 -18.23 -3.51
CA GLN A 134 -9.82 -19.57 -4.12
C GLN A 134 -11.07 -20.34 -3.69
N VAL A 135 -11.51 -21.27 -4.54
CA VAL A 135 -12.55 -22.26 -4.21
C VAL A 135 -12.02 -23.68 -4.37
N TRP A 136 -12.42 -24.59 -3.46
CA TRP A 136 -12.06 -26.00 -3.46
C TRP A 136 -13.06 -26.84 -2.67
N SER A 137 -12.81 -28.13 -2.55
CA SER A 137 -13.51 -29.02 -1.63
C SER A 137 -12.52 -29.89 -0.86
N GLU A 138 -12.90 -30.28 0.36
CA GLU A 138 -12.17 -31.24 1.15
C GLU A 138 -12.93 -32.57 1.18
N PRO A 139 -12.24 -33.72 1.22
CA PRO A 139 -12.89 -35.02 1.24
C PRO A 139 -13.90 -35.22 2.39
N ARG A 140 -13.71 -34.47 3.50
CA ARG A 140 -14.56 -34.56 4.70
C ARG A 140 -15.73 -33.57 4.72
N ASP A 141 -15.92 -32.77 3.66
CA ASP A 141 -16.95 -31.73 3.63
C ASP A 141 -18.30 -32.21 3.08
N HIS A 142 -18.47 -33.55 2.85
CA HIS A 142 -19.76 -34.17 2.52
C HIS A 142 -20.56 -33.43 1.44
N GLY A 143 -19.89 -33.02 0.34
CA GLY A 143 -20.53 -32.36 -0.79
C GLY A 143 -20.63 -30.82 -0.67
N TRP A 144 -20.11 -30.24 0.39
CA TRP A 144 -19.91 -28.78 0.45
C TRP A 144 -18.61 -28.36 -0.25
N SER A 145 -18.64 -27.19 -0.86
CA SER A 145 -17.45 -26.52 -1.35
C SER A 145 -16.99 -25.47 -0.35
N ARG A 146 -15.71 -25.18 -0.36
CA ARG A 146 -15.07 -24.10 0.41
C ARG A 146 -14.73 -22.94 -0.49
N ALA A 147 -14.76 -21.76 0.10
CA ALA A 147 -14.21 -20.56 -0.48
C ALA A 147 -13.39 -19.81 0.59
N ALA A 148 -12.24 -19.29 0.20
CA ALA A 148 -11.48 -18.38 1.04
C ALA A 148 -10.98 -17.20 0.21
N PHE A 149 -10.84 -16.04 0.87
CA PHE A 149 -10.41 -14.80 0.22
C PHE A 149 -9.67 -13.91 1.20
N PRO A 150 -8.66 -13.15 0.72
CA PRO A 150 -8.05 -12.09 1.48
C PRO A 150 -8.94 -10.85 1.44
N PHE A 151 -8.89 -10.07 2.50
CA PHE A 151 -9.54 -8.76 2.58
C PHE A 151 -8.69 -7.78 3.38
N SER A 152 -8.97 -6.50 3.24
CA SER A 152 -8.38 -5.45 4.04
C SER A 152 -9.49 -4.59 4.63
N LEU A 153 -9.44 -4.36 5.93
CA LEU A 153 -10.17 -3.25 6.53
C LEU A 153 -9.35 -1.98 6.33
N VAL A 154 -10.00 -0.91 5.95
CA VAL A 154 -9.38 0.39 5.70
C VAL A 154 -10.17 1.49 6.38
N HIS A 155 -9.47 2.52 6.83
CA HIS A 155 -10.13 3.68 7.41
C HIS A 155 -10.55 4.66 6.32
N THR A 156 -11.74 5.22 6.48
CA THR A 156 -12.34 6.12 5.49
C THR A 156 -11.53 7.41 5.22
N LEU A 157 -10.78 7.90 6.20
CA LEU A 157 -10.06 9.18 6.12
C LEU A 157 -8.53 9.03 6.05
N GLU A 158 -8.01 7.81 6.23
CA GLU A 158 -6.57 7.57 6.34
C GLU A 158 -6.05 6.57 5.32
N GLY A 159 -4.81 6.14 5.47
CA GLY A 159 -4.11 5.33 4.49
C GLY A 159 -3.66 3.94 4.98
N GLU A 160 -4.00 3.55 6.22
CA GLU A 160 -3.65 2.23 6.76
C GLU A 160 -4.53 1.13 6.20
N THR A 161 -4.04 -0.10 6.30
CA THR A 161 -4.78 -1.32 6.00
C THR A 161 -4.59 -2.36 7.09
N HIS A 162 -5.66 -3.08 7.44
CA HIS A 162 -5.63 -4.22 8.35
C HIS A 162 -5.99 -5.46 7.54
N HIS A 163 -5.01 -6.35 7.34
CA HIS A 163 -5.12 -7.47 6.42
C HIS A 163 -5.66 -8.72 7.10
N GLY A 164 -6.68 -9.28 6.50
CA GLY A 164 -7.32 -10.48 6.97
C GLY A 164 -7.48 -11.55 5.91
N ILE A 165 -7.84 -12.73 6.40
CA ILE A 165 -8.25 -13.87 5.60
C ILE A 165 -9.60 -14.36 6.10
N ALA A 166 -10.49 -14.71 5.18
CA ALA A 166 -11.82 -15.21 5.46
C ALA A 166 -12.09 -16.52 4.74
N THR A 167 -12.91 -17.39 5.31
CA THR A 167 -13.36 -18.64 4.67
C THR A 167 -14.80 -18.97 5.04
N PHE A 168 -15.49 -19.64 4.12
CA PHE A 168 -16.85 -20.13 4.32
C PHE A 168 -17.11 -21.39 3.49
N LEU A 169 -18.19 -22.10 3.85
CA LEU A 169 -18.72 -23.22 3.09
C LEU A 169 -19.91 -22.79 2.26
N TYR A 170 -20.08 -23.39 1.10
CA TYR A 170 -21.28 -23.18 0.28
C TYR A 170 -21.77 -24.48 -0.38
N GLN A 171 -23.08 -24.56 -0.57
CA GLN A 171 -23.75 -25.61 -1.33
C GLN A 171 -25.05 -25.06 -1.90
N GLY A 172 -25.13 -24.85 -3.20
CA GLY A 172 -26.23 -24.14 -3.86
C GLY A 172 -26.36 -22.71 -3.33
N LYS A 173 -27.51 -22.41 -2.73
CA LYS A 173 -27.80 -21.13 -2.08
C LYS A 173 -27.56 -21.13 -0.57
N ARG A 174 -27.09 -22.24 -0.02
CA ARG A 174 -26.73 -22.32 1.39
C ARG A 174 -25.29 -21.89 1.59
N VAL A 175 -25.04 -21.09 2.61
CA VAL A 175 -23.71 -20.68 3.03
C VAL A 175 -23.58 -20.87 4.53
N SER A 176 -22.38 -21.19 5.00
CA SER A 176 -22.06 -21.15 6.43
C SER A 176 -21.85 -19.69 6.88
N ALA A 177 -21.68 -19.48 8.17
CA ALA A 177 -21.05 -18.26 8.66
C ALA A 177 -19.63 -18.11 8.06
N VAL A 178 -19.16 -16.87 7.93
CA VAL A 178 -17.82 -16.54 7.45
C VAL A 178 -16.86 -16.47 8.64
N ARG A 179 -15.94 -17.41 8.73
CA ARG A 179 -14.85 -17.40 9.69
C ARG A 179 -13.73 -16.52 9.13
N TYR A 180 -13.22 -15.57 9.92
CA TYR A 180 -12.13 -14.70 9.50
C TYR A 180 -11.14 -14.43 10.63
N GLN A 181 -9.98 -13.91 10.26
CA GLN A 181 -9.01 -13.30 11.17
C GLN A 181 -8.27 -12.16 10.48
N ILE A 182 -7.83 -11.18 11.28
CA ILE A 182 -6.98 -10.05 10.90
C ILE A 182 -5.63 -10.30 11.54
N VAL A 183 -4.57 -10.36 10.74
CA VAL A 183 -3.29 -10.94 11.15
C VAL A 183 -2.09 -10.05 10.87
N GLN A 184 -2.31 -8.95 10.14
CA GLN A 184 -1.25 -8.05 9.72
C GLN A 184 -1.84 -6.66 9.44
N GLN A 185 -1.04 -5.60 9.50
CA GLN A 185 -1.46 -4.26 9.12
C GLN A 185 -0.27 -3.44 8.59
N THR A 186 -0.56 -2.35 7.88
CA THR A 186 0.38 -1.25 7.72
C THR A 186 0.25 -0.30 8.92
N THR A 187 1.15 0.67 9.05
CA THR A 187 1.18 1.55 10.23
C THR A 187 -0.13 2.31 10.36
N PRO A 188 -0.80 2.23 11.53
CA PRO A 188 -2.04 2.94 11.76
C PRO A 188 -1.82 4.44 11.91
N GLY A 189 -2.82 5.22 11.56
CA GLY A 189 -2.86 6.64 11.83
C GLY A 189 -3.64 6.97 13.10
N HIS A 190 -4.95 6.81 13.06
CA HIS A 190 -5.81 7.08 14.21
C HIS A 190 -5.83 5.96 15.27
N ILE A 191 -5.63 4.72 14.86
CA ILE A 191 -5.43 3.59 15.78
C ILE A 191 -3.94 3.46 16.01
N GLU A 192 -3.43 4.02 17.08
CA GLU A 192 -2.01 4.01 17.42
C GLU A 192 -1.48 2.63 17.83
N THR A 193 -2.37 1.65 18.07
CA THR A 193 -2.01 0.33 18.53
C THR A 193 -2.21 -0.70 17.41
N TYR A 194 -1.16 -1.45 17.12
CA TYR A 194 -1.30 -2.65 16.29
C TYR A 194 -2.27 -3.63 16.94
N PHE A 195 -3.21 -4.14 16.18
CA PHE A 195 -4.13 -5.15 16.68
C PHE A 195 -4.24 -6.35 15.73
N THR A 196 -4.57 -7.48 16.32
CA THR A 196 -5.06 -8.64 15.59
C THR A 196 -6.50 -8.91 15.99
N ALA A 197 -7.25 -9.58 15.13
CA ALA A 197 -8.63 -9.92 15.44
C ALA A 197 -9.02 -11.28 14.87
N ALA A 198 -10.03 -11.87 15.46
CA ALA A 198 -10.67 -13.07 14.95
C ALA A 198 -12.18 -12.97 15.14
N GLY A 199 -12.96 -13.57 14.23
CA GLY A 199 -14.40 -13.50 14.32
C GLY A 199 -15.11 -14.51 13.42
N VAL A 200 -16.43 -14.52 13.61
CA VAL A 200 -17.37 -15.24 12.76
C VAL A 200 -18.48 -14.25 12.39
N ALA A 201 -18.59 -13.94 11.12
CA ALA A 201 -19.66 -13.10 10.59
C ALA A 201 -20.87 -13.96 10.22
N PRO A 202 -22.06 -13.69 10.76
CA PRO A 202 -23.29 -14.24 10.21
C PRO A 202 -23.39 -13.85 8.73
N ALA A 203 -23.70 -14.83 7.87
CA ALA A 203 -23.69 -14.63 6.43
C ALA A 203 -24.97 -15.15 5.78
N HIS A 204 -25.47 -14.40 4.80
CA HIS A 204 -26.67 -14.74 4.04
C HIS A 204 -26.36 -14.71 2.55
N PHE A 205 -26.74 -15.76 1.84
CA PHE A 205 -26.65 -15.79 0.39
C PHE A 205 -27.74 -14.91 -0.24
N GLU A 206 -27.33 -14.04 -1.16
CA GLU A 206 -28.24 -13.27 -1.99
C GLU A 206 -27.92 -13.47 -3.47
N ALA A 207 -28.96 -13.47 -4.31
CA ALA A 207 -28.75 -13.47 -5.75
C ALA A 207 -28.16 -12.11 -6.18
N ALA A 208 -26.99 -12.12 -6.76
CA ALA A 208 -26.40 -10.90 -7.31
C ALA A 208 -27.21 -10.40 -8.51
N ARG A 209 -27.76 -9.21 -8.40
CA ARG A 209 -28.52 -8.55 -9.46
C ARG A 209 -27.60 -7.56 -10.18
N ASN A 210 -27.80 -7.43 -11.50
CA ASN A 210 -27.08 -6.45 -12.33
C ASN A 210 -25.55 -6.60 -12.36
N THR A 211 -25.02 -7.80 -12.12
CA THR A 211 -23.57 -8.09 -12.20
C THR A 211 -23.28 -8.81 -13.50
N ASP A 212 -22.41 -8.25 -14.35
CA ASP A 212 -21.88 -8.93 -15.54
C ASP A 212 -20.73 -9.85 -15.16
N PHE A 213 -21.05 -11.06 -14.75
CA PHE A 213 -20.06 -12.07 -14.38
C PHE A 213 -19.14 -12.48 -15.54
N ALA A 214 -19.58 -12.34 -16.78
CA ALA A 214 -18.73 -12.63 -17.93
C ALA A 214 -17.68 -11.52 -18.13
N ALA A 215 -18.04 -10.27 -17.90
CA ALA A 215 -17.07 -9.16 -17.87
C ALA A 215 -16.03 -9.34 -16.76
N LEU A 216 -16.47 -9.66 -15.53
CA LEU A 216 -15.57 -9.96 -14.41
C LEU A 216 -14.58 -11.08 -14.72
N ALA A 217 -15.06 -12.18 -15.33
CA ALA A 217 -14.18 -13.27 -15.73
C ALA A 217 -13.14 -12.86 -16.80
N ARG A 218 -13.53 -12.00 -17.74
CA ARG A 218 -12.58 -11.46 -18.74
C ARG A 218 -11.54 -10.56 -18.09
N GLU A 219 -11.96 -9.69 -17.19
CA GLU A 219 -11.10 -8.75 -16.48
C GLU A 219 -10.11 -9.49 -15.58
N HIS A 220 -10.57 -10.45 -14.78
CA HIS A 220 -9.71 -11.27 -13.94
C HIS A 220 -8.62 -12.00 -14.75
N ARG A 221 -8.99 -12.60 -15.90
CA ARG A 221 -7.99 -13.21 -16.78
C ARG A 221 -7.02 -12.19 -17.37
N ALA A 222 -7.43 -10.95 -17.59
CA ALA A 222 -6.54 -9.89 -18.02
C ALA A 222 -5.57 -9.50 -16.90
N VAL A 223 -6.04 -9.35 -15.66
CA VAL A 223 -5.18 -9.11 -14.48
C VAL A 223 -4.10 -10.19 -14.36
N LEU A 224 -4.48 -11.47 -14.45
CA LEU A 224 -3.52 -12.58 -14.35
C LEU A 224 -2.51 -12.61 -15.50
N ARG A 225 -2.94 -12.29 -16.71
CA ARG A 225 -2.04 -12.23 -17.89
C ARG A 225 -1.04 -11.09 -17.79
N ASP A 226 -1.48 -9.95 -17.28
CA ASP A 226 -0.70 -8.71 -17.22
C ASP A 226 0.14 -8.61 -15.93
N ALA A 227 0.03 -9.60 -15.02
CA ALA A 227 0.78 -9.65 -13.77
C ALA A 227 2.30 -9.74 -14.01
N ILE A 228 3.07 -9.10 -13.13
CA ILE A 228 4.54 -9.22 -13.14
C ILE A 228 4.98 -10.64 -12.75
N VAL A 229 6.18 -11.00 -13.19
CA VAL A 229 6.81 -12.26 -12.76
C VAL A 229 7.38 -12.07 -11.35
N ILE A 230 6.86 -12.83 -10.39
CA ILE A 230 7.33 -12.87 -9.00
C ILE A 230 8.02 -14.22 -8.75
N LYS A 231 9.19 -14.19 -8.10
CA LYS A 231 9.94 -15.38 -7.67
C LYS A 231 10.34 -15.29 -6.21
N PRO A 232 10.57 -16.42 -5.54
CA PRO A 232 11.11 -16.43 -4.19
C PRO A 232 12.51 -15.77 -4.13
N TRP A 233 12.82 -15.11 -3.03
CA TRP A 233 14.13 -14.51 -2.77
C TRP A 233 15.28 -15.51 -2.92
N SER A 234 15.07 -16.75 -2.49
CA SER A 234 16.03 -17.84 -2.64
C SER A 234 16.46 -18.13 -4.08
N ASP A 235 15.63 -17.77 -5.08
CA ASP A 235 15.99 -17.90 -6.48
C ASP A 235 17.08 -16.88 -6.85
N LEU A 236 16.97 -15.66 -6.34
CA LEU A 236 18.00 -14.63 -6.52
C LEU A 236 19.28 -15.01 -5.76
N GLU A 237 19.15 -15.52 -4.53
CA GLU A 237 20.30 -16.00 -3.75
C GLU A 237 21.10 -17.09 -4.49
N ARG A 238 20.41 -18.02 -5.17
CA ARG A 238 21.07 -19.03 -6.00
C ARG A 238 21.80 -18.44 -7.21
N GLN A 239 21.31 -17.34 -7.75
CA GLN A 239 21.90 -16.70 -8.95
C GLN A 239 23.13 -15.86 -8.61
N VAL A 240 23.09 -15.06 -7.53
CA VAL A 240 24.11 -14.04 -7.25
C VAL A 240 24.90 -14.31 -5.97
N GLY A 241 24.51 -15.33 -5.21
CA GLY A 241 25.10 -15.67 -3.91
C GLY A 241 24.51 -14.87 -2.74
N ALA A 242 24.28 -15.54 -1.60
CA ALA A 242 23.67 -14.94 -0.40
C ALA A 242 24.51 -13.76 0.15
N ALA A 243 25.84 -13.81 0.02
CA ALA A 243 26.73 -12.72 0.46
C ALA A 243 26.49 -11.41 -0.30
N THR A 244 26.14 -11.47 -1.59
CA THR A 244 25.81 -10.29 -2.39
C THR A 244 24.54 -9.61 -1.88
N LEU A 245 23.59 -10.37 -1.36
CA LEU A 245 22.29 -9.90 -0.89
C LEU A 245 22.23 -9.60 0.61
N ALA A 246 23.33 -9.85 1.33
CA ALA A 246 23.39 -9.62 2.78
C ALA A 246 23.07 -8.16 3.12
N GLY A 247 22.28 -7.96 4.17
CA GLY A 247 21.91 -6.63 4.64
C GLY A 247 20.76 -5.94 3.89
N PHE A 248 20.07 -6.63 2.96
CA PHE A 248 18.98 -6.04 2.17
C PHE A 248 17.81 -5.51 3.02
N ALA A 249 17.53 -6.15 4.15
CA ALA A 249 16.45 -5.76 5.06
C ALA A 249 16.98 -5.20 6.38
N ASP A 250 18.23 -4.74 6.43
CA ASP A 250 18.81 -4.17 7.65
C ASP A 250 18.08 -2.88 8.06
N GLY A 251 18.16 -2.61 9.37
CA GLY A 251 17.62 -1.39 9.97
C GLY A 251 16.16 -1.47 10.40
N LEU A 252 15.44 -2.54 10.07
CA LEU A 252 14.06 -2.74 10.51
C LEU A 252 13.90 -4.11 11.17
N ALA A 253 13.17 -4.16 12.30
CA ALA A 253 12.90 -5.42 12.98
C ALA A 253 12.06 -6.35 12.09
N ALA A 254 12.32 -7.66 12.13
CA ALA A 254 11.60 -8.63 11.31
C ALA A 254 10.08 -8.59 11.56
N ARG A 255 9.65 -8.33 12.81
CA ARG A 255 8.23 -8.22 13.19
C ARG A 255 7.54 -6.98 12.57
N GLU A 256 8.31 -5.95 12.21
CA GLU A 256 7.82 -4.69 11.62
C GLU A 256 7.87 -4.73 10.10
N THR A 257 8.50 -5.73 9.53
CA THR A 257 8.57 -5.92 8.09
C THR A 257 7.42 -6.80 7.62
N VAL A 258 6.57 -6.27 6.76
CA VAL A 258 5.47 -7.01 6.11
C VAL A 258 6.01 -7.80 4.92
N LEU A 259 6.68 -7.10 4.01
CA LEU A 259 7.35 -7.69 2.87
C LEU A 259 8.55 -6.83 2.43
N THR A 260 9.55 -7.48 1.83
CA THR A 260 10.61 -6.80 1.08
C THR A 260 10.93 -7.57 -0.19
N GLY A 261 11.44 -6.87 -1.19
CA GLY A 261 11.87 -7.50 -2.43
C GLY A 261 12.59 -6.55 -3.38
N LEU A 262 13.12 -7.12 -4.43
CA LEU A 262 13.93 -6.42 -5.42
C LEU A 262 13.50 -6.81 -6.84
N ASP A 263 13.18 -5.83 -7.67
CA ASP A 263 12.97 -6.02 -9.10
C ASP A 263 14.33 -5.98 -9.81
N VAL A 264 14.63 -7.07 -10.48
CA VAL A 264 15.89 -7.26 -11.22
C VAL A 264 15.55 -7.76 -12.62
N HIS A 265 15.84 -6.94 -13.63
CA HIS A 265 15.64 -7.27 -15.04
C HIS A 265 14.26 -7.86 -15.37
N GLY A 266 13.19 -7.28 -14.80
CA GLY A 266 11.80 -7.65 -15.09
C GLY A 266 11.28 -8.82 -14.27
N VAL A 267 12.03 -9.32 -13.28
CA VAL A 267 11.58 -10.31 -12.31
C VAL A 267 11.65 -9.70 -10.91
N PHE A 268 10.54 -9.72 -10.20
CA PHE A 268 10.52 -9.31 -8.80
C PHE A 268 10.83 -10.50 -7.89
N TYR A 269 11.90 -10.40 -7.11
CA TYR A 269 12.29 -11.41 -6.13
C TYR A 269 11.81 -10.98 -4.75
N ARG A 270 10.84 -11.74 -4.22
CA ARG A 270 10.13 -11.43 -2.97
C ARG A 270 10.64 -12.28 -1.81
N ARG A 271 10.90 -11.65 -0.68
CA ARG A 271 11.03 -12.34 0.61
C ARG A 271 9.65 -12.76 1.10
N GLU A 272 9.60 -13.65 2.09
CA GLU A 272 8.34 -14.10 2.66
C GLU A 272 7.55 -12.94 3.26
N CYS A 273 6.25 -12.93 3.04
CA CYS A 273 5.34 -11.99 3.67
C CYS A 273 4.94 -12.52 5.04
N THR A 274 5.22 -11.76 6.08
CA THR A 274 5.01 -12.19 7.45
C THR A 274 3.70 -11.68 8.02
N SER A 275 3.13 -12.43 8.97
CA SER A 275 1.98 -12.00 9.77
C SER A 275 2.03 -12.63 11.16
N ALA A 276 1.11 -12.21 12.04
CA ALA A 276 1.00 -12.77 13.39
C ALA A 276 0.54 -14.24 13.43
N ALA A 277 0.08 -14.79 12.30
CA ALA A 277 -0.47 -16.14 12.19
C ALA A 277 0.21 -16.97 11.08
N GLY A 278 1.52 -16.79 10.90
CA GLY A 278 2.30 -17.43 9.83
C GLY A 278 2.38 -16.59 8.55
N PRO A 279 2.83 -17.17 7.43
CA PRO A 279 2.90 -16.48 6.15
C PRO A 279 1.54 -15.88 5.75
N LEU A 280 1.55 -14.64 5.21
CA LEU A 280 0.34 -13.99 4.73
C LEU A 280 -0.09 -14.63 3.41
N PRO A 281 -1.25 -15.28 3.33
CA PRO A 281 -1.74 -15.89 2.09
C PRO A 281 -2.02 -14.84 1.02
N TRP A 282 -1.78 -15.20 -0.25
CA TRP A 282 -2.00 -14.33 -1.42
C TRP A 282 -1.40 -12.92 -1.27
N CYS A 283 -0.23 -12.83 -0.63
CA CYS A 283 0.45 -11.56 -0.38
C CYS A 283 0.62 -10.72 -1.65
N GLU A 284 0.85 -11.34 -2.80
CA GLU A 284 0.94 -10.67 -4.10
C GLU A 284 -0.38 -10.03 -4.56
N ARG A 285 -1.51 -10.48 -4.04
CA ARG A 285 -2.85 -9.93 -4.31
C ARG A 285 -3.32 -8.97 -3.21
N THR A 286 -2.63 -8.93 -2.06
CA THR A 286 -2.99 -8.09 -0.92
C THR A 286 -2.77 -6.62 -1.27
N ARG A 287 -3.75 -5.78 -0.86
CA ARG A 287 -3.66 -4.34 -1.03
C ARG A 287 -3.19 -3.68 0.24
N PHE A 288 -2.05 -3.03 0.15
CA PHE A 288 -1.36 -2.37 1.24
C PHE A 288 -1.63 -0.87 1.22
N GLY A 289 -1.93 -0.29 2.36
CA GLY A 289 -1.91 1.14 2.58
C GLY A 289 -0.47 1.66 2.52
N ILE A 290 -0.12 2.33 1.44
CA ILE A 290 1.25 2.73 1.17
C ILE A 290 1.58 4.15 1.65
N TRP A 291 0.61 4.82 2.27
CA TRP A 291 0.76 6.18 2.79
C TRP A 291 1.37 7.14 1.77
N SER A 292 2.39 7.88 2.15
CA SER A 292 2.99 8.92 1.33
C SER A 292 3.73 8.46 0.07
N VAL A 293 3.96 7.15 -0.11
CA VAL A 293 4.35 6.61 -1.43
C VAL A 293 3.31 6.99 -2.49
N THR A 294 2.04 7.17 -2.09
CA THR A 294 0.94 7.70 -2.92
C THR A 294 1.29 9.01 -3.62
N LYS A 295 2.10 9.89 -3.01
CA LYS A 295 2.45 11.20 -3.62
C LYS A 295 3.09 11.04 -4.98
N ALA A 296 4.03 10.10 -5.11
CA ALA A 296 4.67 9.80 -6.39
C ALA A 296 3.74 9.00 -7.33
N PHE A 297 2.97 8.07 -6.77
CA PHE A 297 2.02 7.24 -7.52
C PHE A 297 0.86 8.06 -8.09
N ALA A 298 0.27 8.93 -7.31
CA ALA A 298 -0.94 9.66 -7.65
C ALA A 298 -0.65 11.09 -8.11
N ASN A 299 -0.08 11.94 -7.24
CA ASN A 299 0.10 13.35 -7.55
C ASN A 299 1.11 13.59 -8.66
N GLU A 300 2.35 13.09 -8.49
CA GLU A 300 3.39 13.32 -9.50
C GLU A 300 3.03 12.64 -10.83
N ALA A 301 2.57 11.39 -10.79
CA ALA A 301 2.15 10.69 -12.00
C ALA A 301 0.99 11.43 -12.72
N ALA A 302 0.02 12.00 -11.98
CA ALA A 302 -1.05 12.80 -12.57
C ALA A 302 -0.52 14.11 -13.16
N LEU A 303 0.37 14.82 -12.46
CA LEU A 303 0.99 16.05 -12.94
C LEU A 303 1.79 15.78 -14.23
N LEU A 304 2.57 14.71 -14.25
CA LEU A 304 3.31 14.26 -15.43
C LEU A 304 2.39 13.85 -16.59
N ARG A 305 1.24 13.21 -16.29
CA ARG A 305 0.24 12.88 -17.32
C ARG A 305 -0.38 14.14 -17.91
N LEU A 306 -0.76 15.10 -17.06
CA LEU A 306 -1.30 16.38 -17.51
C LEU A 306 -0.28 17.16 -18.34
N ALA A 307 0.99 17.18 -17.93
CA ALA A 307 2.07 17.82 -18.69
C ALA A 307 2.32 17.11 -20.04
N GLN A 308 2.23 15.79 -20.10
CA GLN A 308 2.30 15.04 -21.37
C GLN A 308 1.13 15.37 -22.30
N LYS A 309 -0.05 15.62 -21.73
CA LYS A 309 -1.30 15.86 -22.48
C LYS A 309 -1.47 17.32 -22.92
N TYR A 310 -1.09 18.27 -22.07
CA TYR A 310 -1.36 19.69 -22.27
C TYR A 310 -0.10 20.59 -22.34
N GLY A 311 1.07 19.98 -22.26
CA GLY A 311 2.35 20.66 -22.33
C GLY A 311 2.93 21.03 -20.95
N PRO A 312 4.25 21.36 -20.90
CA PRO A 312 4.98 21.59 -19.66
C PRO A 312 4.56 22.87 -18.90
N SER A 313 3.80 23.76 -19.53
CA SER A 313 3.23 24.94 -18.85
C SER A 313 2.32 24.57 -17.67
N VAL A 314 1.84 23.31 -17.59
CA VAL A 314 1.06 22.80 -16.45
C VAL A 314 1.81 22.96 -15.13
N PHE A 315 3.13 22.76 -15.10
CA PHE A 315 3.93 22.95 -13.88
C PHE A 315 3.89 24.38 -13.34
N THR A 316 3.70 25.37 -14.20
CA THR A 316 3.70 26.81 -13.83
C THR A 316 2.30 27.38 -13.58
N LEU A 317 1.25 26.57 -13.70
CA LEU A 317 -0.11 27.01 -13.37
C LEU A 317 -0.22 27.37 -11.89
N LYS A 318 -1.00 28.39 -11.58
CA LYS A 318 -1.20 28.83 -10.19
C LYS A 318 -2.39 28.12 -9.56
N ILE A 319 -2.25 27.70 -8.31
CA ILE A 319 -3.31 27.05 -7.55
C ILE A 319 -4.57 27.92 -7.51
N ARG A 320 -4.42 29.22 -7.25
CA ARG A 320 -5.52 30.17 -7.14
C ARG A 320 -6.40 30.31 -8.39
N ASP A 321 -5.86 29.96 -9.55
CA ASP A 321 -6.61 30.06 -10.81
C ASP A 321 -7.62 28.91 -10.96
N TYR A 322 -7.45 27.84 -10.21
CA TYR A 322 -8.32 26.64 -10.23
C TYR A 322 -9.04 26.40 -8.91
N VAL A 323 -8.53 26.92 -7.79
CA VAL A 323 -9.16 26.79 -6.47
C VAL A 323 -9.56 28.20 -5.99
N PRO A 324 -10.78 28.67 -6.31
CA PRO A 324 -11.24 30.03 -6.00
C PRO A 324 -11.19 30.35 -4.51
N GLU A 325 -11.34 29.35 -3.65
CA GLU A 325 -11.32 29.48 -2.20
C GLU A 325 -10.00 30.06 -1.69
N VAL A 326 -8.87 29.75 -2.35
CA VAL A 326 -7.55 30.29 -1.99
C VAL A 326 -7.25 31.61 -2.70
N ALA A 327 -8.02 31.97 -3.73
CA ALA A 327 -7.73 33.15 -4.56
C ALA A 327 -7.77 34.49 -3.79
N ALA A 328 -8.58 34.58 -2.74
CA ALA A 328 -8.68 35.75 -1.87
C ALA A 328 -7.54 35.85 -0.84
N VAL A 329 -6.74 34.80 -0.68
CA VAL A 329 -5.69 34.73 0.33
C VAL A 329 -4.33 35.09 -0.30
N LYS A 330 -3.78 36.24 0.09
CA LYS A 330 -2.54 36.79 -0.50
C LYS A 330 -1.38 35.81 -0.52
N ALA A 331 -1.26 34.94 0.49
CA ALA A 331 -0.19 33.96 0.59
C ALA A 331 -0.17 32.96 -0.59
N TRP A 332 -1.32 32.73 -1.23
CA TRP A 332 -1.46 31.84 -2.39
C TRP A 332 -1.28 32.52 -3.75
N GLU A 333 -0.98 33.83 -3.78
CA GLU A 333 -0.95 34.61 -5.01
C GLU A 333 0.03 34.05 -6.06
N ASN A 334 1.16 33.52 -5.63
CA ASN A 334 2.22 33.03 -6.51
C ASN A 334 2.53 31.55 -6.37
N VAL A 335 1.73 30.80 -5.61
CA VAL A 335 1.91 29.35 -5.43
C VAL A 335 1.51 28.62 -6.70
N ARG A 336 2.42 27.83 -7.24
CA ARG A 336 2.28 27.06 -8.49
C ARG A 336 2.06 25.57 -8.21
N PHE A 337 1.68 24.83 -9.23
CA PHE A 337 1.62 23.36 -9.18
C PHE A 337 2.99 22.77 -8.82
N ASP A 338 4.06 23.31 -9.41
CA ASP A 338 5.44 22.90 -9.12
C ASP A 338 5.85 23.16 -7.65
N ASP A 339 5.38 24.25 -7.04
CA ASP A 339 5.64 24.52 -5.63
C ASP A 339 4.92 23.52 -4.71
N CYS A 340 3.70 23.14 -5.07
CA CYS A 340 2.92 22.17 -4.29
C CYS A 340 3.48 20.76 -4.39
N ILE A 341 3.87 20.27 -5.59
CA ILE A 341 4.44 18.92 -5.72
C ILE A 341 5.77 18.77 -4.98
N ASN A 342 6.48 19.88 -4.77
CA ASN A 342 7.70 19.94 -3.98
C ASN A 342 7.44 20.30 -2.51
N MET A 343 6.18 20.45 -2.08
CA MET A 343 5.79 20.92 -0.75
C MET A 343 6.57 22.16 -0.30
N ALA A 344 6.73 23.08 -1.23
CA ALA A 344 7.51 24.32 -1.10
C ALA A 344 6.64 25.56 -1.34
N THR A 345 5.45 25.57 -0.79
CA THR A 345 4.47 26.66 -0.96
C THR A 345 4.83 27.92 -0.19
N GLY A 346 5.83 27.87 0.70
CA GLY A 346 6.13 28.94 1.65
C GLY A 346 5.10 29.06 2.77
N LEU A 347 4.27 28.02 2.93
CA LEU A 347 3.26 27.91 3.97
C LEU A 347 3.55 26.70 4.86
N GLY A 348 3.13 26.76 6.10
CA GLY A 348 3.26 25.67 7.06
C GLY A 348 2.23 25.74 8.16
N ASN A 349 2.21 24.72 9.03
CA ASN A 349 1.27 24.64 10.15
C ASN A 349 1.97 24.94 11.50
N GLY A 350 3.24 24.60 11.61
CA GLY A 350 4.03 24.71 12.82
C GLY A 350 4.91 25.97 12.87
N SER A 351 6.05 25.85 13.55
CA SER A 351 7.07 26.89 13.62
C SER A 351 8.02 26.83 12.44
N PRO A 352 8.32 27.95 11.75
CA PRO A 352 9.31 27.97 10.69
C PRO A 352 10.75 27.76 11.21
N LEU A 353 10.97 27.93 12.51
CA LEU A 353 12.28 27.80 13.17
C LEU A 353 12.42 26.44 13.88
N ARG A 354 11.82 25.38 13.33
CA ARG A 354 12.01 24.05 13.87
C ARG A 354 13.46 23.58 13.80
N GLU A 355 13.77 22.57 14.62
CA GLU A 355 15.10 21.95 14.68
C GLU A 355 15.65 21.68 13.27
N PRO A 356 16.97 21.81 13.06
CA PRO A 356 17.58 21.78 11.73
C PRO A 356 17.26 20.53 10.88
N ASN A 357 16.81 19.44 11.52
CA ASN A 357 16.58 18.15 10.86
C ASN A 357 15.10 17.81 10.66
N ASP A 358 14.18 18.72 10.99
CA ASP A 358 12.75 18.46 10.90
C ASP A 358 12.16 19.11 9.64
N ALA A 359 12.02 18.33 8.58
CA ALA A 359 11.32 18.74 7.36
C ALA A 359 9.80 18.69 7.52
N SER A 360 9.31 18.03 8.57
CA SER A 360 7.91 17.70 8.76
C SER A 360 7.27 18.64 9.80
N ASP A 361 6.67 19.73 9.36
CA ASP A 361 5.96 20.65 10.25
C ASP A 361 4.43 20.44 10.25
N GLY A 362 3.93 19.54 9.42
CA GLY A 362 2.51 19.28 9.27
C GLY A 362 1.97 18.17 10.18
N TYR A 363 2.83 17.32 10.73
CA TYR A 363 2.44 16.09 11.43
C TYR A 363 2.46 16.20 12.96
N ILE A 364 3.14 17.17 13.51
CA ILE A 364 3.39 17.26 14.98
C ILE A 364 2.44 18.25 15.63
N ASP A 365 1.65 18.95 14.86
CA ASP A 365 0.72 19.95 15.37
C ASP A 365 -0.69 19.35 15.42
N ALA A 366 -1.41 19.59 16.53
CA ALA A 366 -2.84 19.25 16.66
C ALA A 366 -3.71 19.77 15.50
N THR A 367 -3.23 20.78 14.78
CA THR A 367 -3.88 21.31 13.58
C THR A 367 -3.83 20.36 12.39
N TYR A 368 -2.87 19.40 12.32
CA TYR A 368 -2.89 18.39 11.26
C TYR A 368 -4.16 17.56 11.30
N ASN A 369 -4.54 17.08 12.50
CA ASN A 369 -5.75 16.26 12.66
C ASN A 369 -7.01 17.04 12.28
N GLU A 370 -7.06 18.36 12.53
CA GLU A 370 -8.17 19.20 12.09
C GLU A 370 -8.41 19.14 10.57
N TRP A 371 -7.34 19.07 9.78
CA TRP A 371 -7.42 18.88 8.35
C TRP A 371 -7.65 17.41 7.97
N ALA A 372 -6.96 16.47 8.61
CA ALA A 372 -7.06 15.05 8.30
C ALA A 372 -8.48 14.51 8.57
N ASP A 373 -9.10 14.94 9.66
CA ASP A 373 -10.46 14.54 10.05
C ASP A 373 -11.57 15.25 9.27
N ALA A 374 -11.25 16.34 8.56
CA ALA A 374 -12.20 17.01 7.69
C ALA A 374 -12.68 16.05 6.59
N ARG A 375 -13.98 15.93 6.40
CA ARG A 375 -14.57 14.89 5.56
C ARG A 375 -14.65 15.26 4.10
N SER A 376 -15.29 16.40 3.83
CA SER A 376 -15.54 16.84 2.46
C SER A 376 -14.36 17.62 1.87
N ARG A 377 -14.34 17.70 0.56
CA ARG A 377 -13.45 18.58 -0.20
C ARG A 377 -13.46 20.01 0.34
N ALA A 378 -14.66 20.57 0.55
CA ALA A 378 -14.83 21.92 1.03
C ALA A 378 -14.30 22.10 2.47
N ASP A 379 -14.55 21.14 3.35
CA ASP A 379 -14.08 21.17 4.74
C ASP A 379 -12.54 21.10 4.79
N LYS A 380 -11.93 20.22 3.98
CA LYS A 380 -10.45 20.11 3.89
C LYS A 380 -9.80 21.40 3.37
N VAL A 381 -10.37 22.03 2.35
CA VAL A 381 -9.87 23.33 1.85
C VAL A 381 -10.03 24.41 2.94
N SER A 382 -11.17 24.45 3.62
CA SER A 382 -11.43 25.41 4.70
C SER A 382 -10.44 25.21 5.86
N ALA A 383 -10.22 23.96 6.29
CA ALA A 383 -9.24 23.64 7.34
C ALA A 383 -7.83 24.06 6.91
N LEU A 384 -7.38 23.71 5.71
CA LEU A 384 -6.08 24.10 5.16
C LEU A 384 -5.85 25.61 5.22
N LEU A 385 -6.85 26.41 4.85
CA LEU A 385 -6.75 27.88 4.86
C LEU A 385 -6.69 28.44 6.28
N ARG A 386 -7.39 27.84 7.23
CA ARG A 386 -7.46 28.29 8.62
C ARG A 386 -6.17 28.04 9.40
N ILE A 387 -5.53 26.89 9.15
CA ILE A 387 -4.35 26.44 9.90
C ILE A 387 -3.03 26.92 9.30
N ALA A 388 -2.98 27.25 8.00
CA ALA A 388 -1.75 27.61 7.31
C ALA A 388 -1.19 28.95 7.82
N LYS A 389 0.11 28.94 8.10
CA LYS A 389 0.91 30.13 8.46
C LYS A 389 1.87 30.47 7.31
N VAL A 390 2.15 31.75 7.12
CA VAL A 390 3.14 32.20 6.14
C VAL A 390 4.53 32.07 6.74
N TYR A 391 5.41 31.39 6.04
CA TYR A 391 6.81 31.22 6.40
C TYR A 391 7.69 32.29 5.76
N PRO A 392 8.95 32.49 6.22
CA PRO A 392 9.82 33.52 5.70
C PRO A 392 10.34 33.23 4.28
N TRP A 393 10.13 32.02 3.79
CA TRP A 393 10.54 31.58 2.44
C TRP A 393 9.47 31.89 1.40
N ARG A 394 9.91 32.15 0.18
CA ARG A 394 9.00 32.26 -0.96
C ARG A 394 8.61 30.87 -1.47
N PRO A 395 7.49 30.75 -2.21
CA PRO A 395 7.21 29.54 -2.93
C PRO A 395 8.40 29.09 -3.79
N GLY A 396 8.74 27.80 -3.74
CA GLY A 396 9.84 27.19 -4.47
C GLY A 396 11.23 27.31 -3.82
N GLU A 397 11.37 27.81 -2.60
CA GLU A 397 12.69 27.97 -1.96
C GLU A 397 13.06 26.84 -0.99
N VAL A 398 12.10 26.37 -0.18
CA VAL A 398 12.36 25.37 0.88
C VAL A 398 11.20 24.40 0.96
N THR A 399 11.50 23.11 0.98
CA THR A 399 10.51 22.07 1.23
C THR A 399 10.14 22.03 2.72
N ARG A 400 8.85 22.04 3.01
CA ARG A 400 8.29 21.68 4.31
C ARG A 400 7.21 20.64 4.10
N TYR A 401 7.45 19.45 4.62
CA TYR A 401 6.61 18.28 4.31
C TYR A 401 5.18 18.47 4.81
N ARG A 402 4.21 18.51 3.88
CA ARG A 402 2.79 18.77 4.15
C ARG A 402 1.88 18.02 3.20
N ASP A 403 1.02 17.19 3.74
CA ASP A 403 -0.03 16.52 2.96
C ASP A 403 -1.05 17.50 2.36
N GLN A 404 -1.28 18.62 3.04
CA GLN A 404 -2.18 19.68 2.60
C GLN A 404 -1.76 20.28 1.25
N ASP A 405 -0.45 20.39 0.99
CA ASP A 405 0.07 20.90 -0.28
C ASP A 405 -0.21 19.91 -1.43
N MET A 406 -0.09 18.61 -1.15
CA MET A 406 -0.45 17.56 -2.10
C MET A 406 -1.95 17.47 -2.34
N PHE A 407 -2.77 17.64 -1.30
CA PHE A 407 -4.21 17.65 -1.42
C PHE A 407 -4.69 18.81 -2.29
N ILE A 408 -4.22 20.04 -2.04
CA ILE A 408 -4.66 21.21 -2.81
C ILE A 408 -4.16 21.16 -4.26
N LEU A 409 -3.02 20.51 -4.52
CA LEU A 409 -2.55 20.22 -5.86
C LEU A 409 -3.50 19.25 -6.57
N GLY A 410 -3.91 18.16 -5.91
CA GLY A 410 -4.89 17.23 -6.43
C GLY A 410 -6.20 17.91 -6.80
N GLU A 411 -6.69 18.80 -5.93
CA GLU A 411 -7.88 19.63 -6.18
C GLU A 411 -7.71 20.55 -7.39
N ALA A 412 -6.58 21.24 -7.48
CA ALA A 412 -6.29 22.12 -8.59
C ALA A 412 -6.14 21.36 -9.93
N MET A 413 -5.51 20.20 -9.93
CA MET A 413 -5.38 19.33 -11.11
C MET A 413 -6.75 18.80 -11.57
N ASP A 414 -7.62 18.38 -10.65
CA ASP A 414 -8.98 17.92 -10.97
C ASP A 414 -9.79 19.04 -11.63
N ARG A 415 -9.76 20.26 -11.07
CA ARG A 415 -10.43 21.43 -11.65
C ARG A 415 -9.80 21.89 -12.97
N PHE A 416 -8.48 21.81 -13.09
CA PHE A 416 -7.80 22.05 -14.36
C PHE A 416 -8.30 21.08 -15.44
N LEU A 417 -8.33 19.77 -15.13
CA LEU A 417 -8.84 18.76 -16.05
C LEU A 417 -10.29 19.04 -16.47
N LYS A 418 -11.15 19.37 -15.50
CA LYS A 418 -12.54 19.76 -15.78
C LYS A 418 -12.65 21.00 -16.69
N SER A 419 -11.73 21.95 -16.58
CA SER A 419 -11.68 23.11 -17.48
C SER A 419 -11.31 22.75 -18.92
N LYS A 420 -10.63 21.61 -19.13
CA LYS A 420 -10.19 21.11 -20.43
C LYS A 420 -11.17 20.11 -21.07
N GLU A 421 -11.75 19.23 -20.26
CA GLU A 421 -12.52 18.07 -20.74
C GLU A 421 -14.00 18.12 -20.35
N GLY A 422 -14.41 19.17 -19.63
CA GLY A 422 -15.79 19.36 -19.19
C GLY A 422 -16.03 18.95 -17.73
N PRO A 423 -17.19 19.32 -17.17
CA PRO A 423 -17.47 19.20 -15.74
C PRO A 423 -17.57 17.74 -15.23
N SER A 424 -17.79 16.79 -16.12
CA SER A 424 -17.83 15.36 -15.78
C SER A 424 -16.45 14.70 -15.75
N ALA A 425 -15.39 15.41 -16.14
CA ALA A 425 -14.02 14.88 -16.04
C ALA A 425 -13.65 14.68 -14.56
N ASP A 426 -12.87 13.65 -14.32
CA ASP A 426 -12.39 13.27 -12.98
C ASP A 426 -10.93 12.85 -13.08
N LEU A 427 -10.09 13.43 -12.22
CA LEU A 427 -8.65 13.23 -12.28
C LEU A 427 -8.27 11.76 -12.09
N TRP A 428 -8.90 11.08 -11.12
CA TRP A 428 -8.58 9.68 -10.83
C TRP A 428 -9.03 8.75 -11.94
N SER A 429 -10.23 8.95 -12.48
CA SER A 429 -10.71 8.20 -13.65
C SER A 429 -9.84 8.40 -14.90
N MET A 430 -9.24 9.59 -15.06
CA MET A 430 -8.24 9.81 -16.10
C MET A 430 -6.99 8.98 -15.83
N MET A 431 -6.47 8.95 -14.59
CA MET A 431 -5.30 8.16 -14.22
C MET A 431 -5.54 6.67 -14.43
N GLU A 432 -6.68 6.14 -14.00
CA GLU A 432 -7.07 4.74 -14.22
C GLU A 432 -7.07 4.39 -15.72
N ARG A 433 -7.69 5.20 -16.53
CA ARG A 433 -7.86 4.93 -17.97
C ARG A 433 -6.59 5.16 -18.79
N GLU A 434 -5.82 6.22 -18.47
CA GLU A 434 -4.77 6.72 -19.34
C GLU A 434 -3.34 6.40 -18.86
N VAL A 435 -3.18 5.96 -17.60
CA VAL A 435 -1.87 5.59 -17.03
C VAL A 435 -1.87 4.17 -16.50
N TYR A 436 -2.78 3.84 -15.58
CA TYR A 436 -2.71 2.56 -14.87
C TYR A 436 -3.15 1.38 -15.74
N ARG A 437 -4.30 1.47 -16.38
CA ARG A 437 -4.78 0.39 -17.25
C ARG A 437 -3.83 0.09 -18.42
N PRO A 438 -3.22 1.05 -19.11
CA PRO A 438 -2.19 0.79 -20.12
C PRO A 438 -0.98 -0.01 -19.63
N ILE A 439 -0.57 0.16 -18.36
CA ILE A 439 0.54 -0.60 -17.76
C ILE A 439 0.09 -1.90 -17.07
N GLY A 440 -1.18 -2.29 -17.25
CA GLY A 440 -1.75 -3.52 -16.71
C GLY A 440 -2.17 -3.44 -15.24
N ILE A 441 -2.37 -2.25 -14.67
CA ILE A 441 -3.05 -2.05 -13.38
C ILE A 441 -4.53 -1.88 -13.68
N HIS A 442 -5.32 -2.92 -13.40
CA HIS A 442 -6.75 -2.96 -13.73
C HIS A 442 -7.63 -2.35 -12.65
N HIS A 443 -7.20 -2.39 -11.40
CA HIS A 443 -7.89 -1.84 -10.23
C HIS A 443 -6.92 -0.93 -9.47
N ALA A 444 -7.37 0.27 -9.14
CA ALA A 444 -6.55 1.29 -8.50
C ALA A 444 -7.29 1.96 -7.32
N PRO A 445 -7.65 1.19 -6.27
CA PRO A 445 -8.41 1.71 -5.15
C PRO A 445 -7.65 2.82 -4.43
N ILE A 446 -8.36 3.93 -4.20
CA ILE A 446 -7.84 5.08 -3.47
C ILE A 446 -8.95 5.64 -2.57
N ASN A 447 -8.57 6.16 -1.41
CA ASN A 447 -9.51 6.93 -0.60
C ASN A 447 -9.95 8.20 -1.31
N HIS A 448 -11.19 8.60 -1.06
CA HIS A 448 -11.77 9.85 -1.54
C HIS A 448 -12.33 10.65 -0.36
N THR A 449 -12.44 11.95 -0.50
CA THR A 449 -13.22 12.78 0.41
C THR A 449 -14.66 12.27 0.49
N ILE A 450 -15.34 12.55 1.61
CA ILE A 450 -16.72 12.13 1.86
C ILE A 450 -17.62 13.33 1.62
N GLU A 451 -18.29 13.34 0.48
CA GLU A 451 -19.14 14.47 0.12
C GLU A 451 -20.54 14.37 0.74
N PRO A 452 -21.12 15.48 1.23
CA PRO A 452 -22.43 15.47 1.89
C PRO A 452 -23.59 15.00 1.00
N ASP A 453 -23.46 15.16 -0.31
CA ASP A 453 -24.44 14.73 -1.30
C ASP A 453 -24.32 13.26 -1.71
N GLY A 454 -23.34 12.53 -1.14
CA GLY A 454 -23.04 11.16 -1.51
C GLY A 454 -22.36 10.98 -2.86
N GLY A 455 -21.93 12.07 -3.48
CA GLY A 455 -21.17 12.06 -4.73
C GLY A 455 -19.76 11.47 -4.57
N ARG A 456 -19.12 11.16 -5.69
CA ARG A 456 -17.72 10.77 -5.70
C ARG A 456 -16.86 11.94 -5.24
N GLY A 457 -16.16 11.77 -4.15
CA GLY A 457 -15.23 12.77 -3.60
C GLY A 457 -13.95 12.93 -4.41
N LEU A 458 -13.10 13.83 -3.97
CA LEU A 458 -11.74 13.98 -4.51
C LEU A 458 -10.85 12.83 -4.04
N ALA A 459 -10.09 12.25 -4.94
CA ALA A 459 -9.10 11.23 -4.60
C ALA A 459 -8.03 11.81 -3.66
N MET A 460 -7.71 11.07 -2.59
CA MET A 460 -6.73 11.46 -1.57
C MET A 460 -5.31 11.15 -2.05
N THR A 461 -4.84 11.93 -3.01
CA THR A 461 -3.56 11.73 -3.69
C THR A 461 -2.33 12.01 -2.82
N ALA A 462 -2.52 12.47 -1.58
CA ALA A 462 -1.44 12.65 -0.60
C ALA A 462 -1.02 11.32 0.06
N TYR A 463 -1.97 10.38 0.32
CA TYR A 463 -1.67 9.16 1.08
C TYR A 463 -2.67 8.00 0.88
N GLY A 464 -3.72 8.16 0.08
CA GLY A 464 -4.90 7.27 0.09
C GLY A 464 -4.87 6.07 -0.85
N TYR A 465 -3.78 5.79 -1.58
CA TYR A 465 -3.72 4.68 -2.52
C TYR A 465 -3.43 3.34 -1.84
N TYR A 466 -4.17 2.30 -2.22
CA TYR A 466 -4.02 0.94 -1.73
C TYR A 466 -3.41 0.05 -2.82
N ALA A 467 -2.07 -0.11 -2.75
CA ALA A 467 -1.30 -0.79 -3.79
C ALA A 467 -1.17 -2.30 -3.54
N THR A 468 -1.20 -3.08 -4.59
CA THR A 468 -0.59 -4.41 -4.60
C THR A 468 0.92 -4.32 -4.86
N LEU A 469 1.64 -5.42 -4.64
CA LEU A 469 3.05 -5.51 -5.03
C LEU A 469 3.23 -5.31 -6.55
N ASP A 470 2.31 -5.84 -7.34
CA ASP A 470 2.26 -5.69 -8.79
C ASP A 470 2.17 -4.21 -9.20
N ASP A 471 1.28 -3.45 -8.55
CA ASP A 471 1.11 -2.01 -8.81
C ASP A 471 2.42 -1.25 -8.53
N LEU A 472 3.06 -1.50 -7.36
CA LEU A 472 4.30 -0.82 -6.96
C LEU A 472 5.40 -1.00 -7.99
N VAL A 473 5.59 -2.23 -8.45
CA VAL A 473 6.64 -2.56 -9.42
C VAL A 473 6.32 -1.99 -10.80
N LYS A 474 5.08 -2.06 -11.26
CA LYS A 474 4.67 -1.51 -12.57
C LYS A 474 4.87 0.00 -12.67
N VAL A 475 4.50 0.73 -11.64
CA VAL A 475 4.71 2.20 -11.62
C VAL A 475 6.20 2.53 -11.54
N ALA A 476 6.98 1.82 -10.73
CA ALA A 476 8.43 2.01 -10.70
C ALA A 476 9.09 1.74 -12.07
N ARG A 477 8.68 0.66 -12.75
CA ARG A 477 9.13 0.37 -14.13
C ARG A 477 8.74 1.46 -15.12
N LEU A 478 7.56 2.07 -14.96
CA LEU A 478 7.13 3.19 -15.80
C LEU A 478 8.06 4.41 -15.62
N TYR A 479 8.47 4.72 -14.39
CA TYR A 479 9.48 5.76 -14.13
C TYR A 479 10.85 5.40 -14.73
N HIS A 480 11.33 4.16 -14.56
CA HIS A 480 12.56 3.68 -15.20
C HIS A 480 12.52 3.79 -16.74
N ALA A 481 11.38 3.51 -17.33
CA ALA A 481 11.13 3.62 -18.77
C ALA A 481 10.82 5.05 -19.23
N ARG A 482 11.11 6.08 -18.41
CA ARG A 482 10.85 7.49 -18.74
C ARG A 482 9.40 7.80 -19.08
N GLY A 483 8.47 7.12 -18.41
CA GLY A 483 7.04 7.26 -18.65
C GLY A 483 6.53 6.62 -19.94
N GLN A 484 7.33 5.76 -20.60
CA GLN A 484 6.94 5.08 -21.81
C GLN A 484 6.50 3.63 -21.51
N HIS A 485 5.45 3.17 -22.18
CA HIS A 485 5.01 1.78 -22.15
C HIS A 485 4.56 1.33 -23.53
N HIS A 486 5.09 0.20 -24.03
CA HIS A 486 4.82 -0.34 -25.37
C HIS A 486 4.87 0.70 -26.50
N GLY A 487 5.87 1.60 -26.47
CA GLY A 487 6.05 2.66 -27.45
C GLY A 487 5.14 3.88 -27.28
N GLN A 488 4.21 3.85 -26.33
CA GLN A 488 3.35 4.98 -26.00
C GLN A 488 3.96 5.81 -24.86
N GLN A 489 4.09 7.12 -25.05
CA GLN A 489 4.50 8.05 -23.99
C GLN A 489 3.28 8.38 -23.10
N LEU A 490 3.26 7.86 -21.89
CA LEU A 490 2.18 8.05 -20.93
C LEU A 490 2.43 9.26 -20.03
N LEU A 491 3.66 9.42 -19.54
CA LEU A 491 4.08 10.50 -18.63
C LEU A 491 5.12 11.39 -19.29
N TYR A 492 5.26 12.63 -18.86
CA TYR A 492 6.16 13.63 -19.42
C TYR A 492 7.64 13.31 -19.14
N ALA A 493 8.34 12.77 -20.12
CA ALA A 493 9.70 12.26 -20.01
C ALA A 493 10.76 13.26 -19.52
N PRO A 494 10.78 14.53 -19.96
CA PRO A 494 11.83 15.46 -19.53
C PRO A 494 11.88 15.65 -18.00
N ARG A 495 10.74 15.68 -17.32
CA ARG A 495 10.71 15.80 -15.85
C ARG A 495 11.15 14.51 -15.15
N ILE A 496 10.84 13.34 -15.74
CA ILE A 496 11.33 12.05 -15.24
C ILE A 496 12.86 11.95 -15.38
N ASP A 497 13.44 12.49 -16.45
CA ASP A 497 14.90 12.52 -16.62
C ASP A 497 15.59 13.31 -15.49
N GLU A 498 14.93 14.36 -14.96
CA GLU A 498 15.43 15.12 -13.82
C GLU A 498 15.32 14.34 -12.50
N LEU A 499 14.39 13.38 -12.38
CA LEU A 499 14.20 12.51 -11.21
C LEU A 499 15.26 11.41 -11.08
N ARG A 500 15.94 11.05 -12.16
CA ARG A 500 16.85 9.90 -12.17
C ARG A 500 18.04 10.10 -11.23
N ALA A 501 18.48 8.98 -10.64
CA ALA A 501 19.70 8.98 -9.82
C ALA A 501 20.88 9.60 -10.56
N GLY A 502 21.60 10.50 -9.89
CA GLY A 502 22.70 11.25 -10.49
C GLY A 502 23.66 11.79 -9.44
N THR A 503 24.79 12.34 -9.88
CA THR A 503 25.85 12.87 -9.01
C THR A 503 25.57 14.28 -8.48
N THR A 504 24.58 14.97 -9.02
CA THR A 504 24.17 16.31 -8.59
C THR A 504 22.84 16.23 -7.86
N PRO A 505 22.70 16.83 -6.67
CA PRO A 505 21.43 16.89 -5.96
C PRO A 505 20.38 17.60 -6.81
N ARG A 506 19.18 17.06 -6.82
CA ARG A 506 18.01 17.69 -7.41
C ARG A 506 17.05 18.10 -6.31
N GLY A 507 16.19 19.05 -6.60
CA GLY A 507 15.15 19.51 -5.70
C GLY A 507 15.62 20.52 -4.65
N LEU A 508 14.80 20.67 -3.63
CA LEU A 508 14.92 21.73 -2.64
C LEU A 508 15.45 21.17 -1.31
N PRO A 509 16.14 21.99 -0.51
CA PRO A 509 16.58 21.59 0.81
C PRO A 509 15.38 21.31 1.71
N THR A 510 15.50 20.25 2.51
CA THR A 510 14.45 19.81 3.45
C THR A 510 14.81 20.17 4.90
N GLY A 511 16.08 20.39 5.21
CA GLY A 511 16.62 20.45 6.56
C GLY A 511 16.83 19.07 7.20
N VAL A 512 16.51 17.98 6.51
CA VAL A 512 16.76 16.63 7.00
C VAL A 512 18.19 16.19 6.68
N HIS A 513 18.95 15.90 7.73
CA HIS A 513 20.30 15.33 7.62
C HIS A 513 20.29 13.88 8.04
N ARG A 514 20.64 13.00 7.12
CA ARG A 514 20.84 11.57 7.39
C ARG A 514 22.34 11.26 7.48
N PRO A 515 22.77 10.07 7.98
CA PRO A 515 24.20 9.78 8.12
C PRO A 515 25.03 9.99 6.84
N ALA A 516 24.43 9.84 5.67
CA ALA A 516 25.09 10.07 4.38
C ALA A 516 25.08 11.54 3.90
N GLY A 517 24.45 12.46 4.61
CA GLY A 517 24.37 13.86 4.28
C GLY A 517 22.96 14.44 4.20
N GLU A 518 22.85 15.66 3.71
CA GLU A 518 21.56 16.34 3.55
C GLU A 518 20.69 15.62 2.51
N THR A 519 19.40 15.52 2.83
CA THR A 519 18.37 14.99 1.93
C THR A 519 17.63 16.13 1.26
N THR A 520 17.46 16.08 -0.05
CA THR A 520 16.62 17.02 -0.80
C THR A 520 15.31 16.36 -1.20
N TYR A 521 14.32 17.16 -1.59
CA TYR A 521 13.02 16.69 -2.06
C TYR A 521 12.73 17.23 -3.44
N PHE A 522 12.37 16.36 -4.37
CA PHE A 522 12.07 16.73 -5.74
C PHE A 522 10.90 15.90 -6.30
N ASN A 523 9.82 16.58 -6.67
CA ASN A 523 8.68 15.99 -7.36
C ASN A 523 8.17 14.69 -6.67
N ALA A 524 7.78 14.82 -5.42
CA ALA A 524 7.28 13.74 -4.58
C ALA A 524 8.32 12.63 -4.23
N PHE A 525 9.59 12.84 -4.52
CA PHE A 525 10.68 11.92 -4.18
C PHE A 525 11.67 12.55 -3.21
N TRP A 526 12.05 11.77 -2.19
CA TRP A 526 13.26 12.03 -1.41
C TRP A 526 14.48 11.69 -2.24
N GLN A 527 15.47 12.57 -2.25
CA GLN A 527 16.74 12.36 -2.94
C GLN A 527 17.80 12.01 -1.89
N MET A 528 18.10 10.73 -1.78
CA MET A 528 18.98 10.18 -0.76
C MET A 528 20.41 10.12 -1.26
N ARG A 529 21.33 10.83 -0.61
CA ARG A 529 22.75 10.71 -0.93
C ARG A 529 23.25 9.30 -0.57
N TYR A 530 23.96 8.69 -1.49
CA TYR A 530 24.62 7.41 -1.34
C TYR A 530 26.06 7.48 -1.86
N ASP A 531 27.05 7.24 -0.99
CA ASP A 531 28.46 7.19 -1.36
C ASP A 531 28.78 5.75 -1.82
N ALA A 532 28.82 5.55 -3.15
CA ALA A 532 29.00 4.24 -3.76
C ALA A 532 30.45 3.76 -3.68
N THR A 533 31.42 4.65 -3.92
CA THR A 533 32.86 4.44 -3.76
C THR A 533 33.52 5.77 -3.37
N GLU A 534 34.81 5.73 -2.99
CA GLU A 534 35.57 6.96 -2.78
C GLU A 534 35.57 7.81 -4.06
N GLY A 535 35.08 9.04 -3.94
CA GLY A 535 34.97 10.00 -5.06
C GLY A 535 33.72 9.84 -5.94
N CYS A 536 32.87 8.83 -5.71
CA CYS A 536 31.59 8.71 -6.40
C CYS A 536 30.41 8.64 -5.44
N HIS A 537 29.54 9.64 -5.50
CA HIS A 537 28.27 9.66 -4.80
C HIS A 537 27.11 9.88 -5.77
N LEU A 538 25.95 9.34 -5.42
CA LEU A 538 24.71 9.48 -6.16
C LEU A 538 23.60 9.97 -5.23
N TYR A 539 22.66 10.69 -5.77
CA TYR A 539 21.38 11.00 -5.14
C TYR A 539 20.35 10.03 -5.70
N ILE A 540 19.80 9.18 -4.83
CA ILE A 540 18.90 8.08 -5.19
C ILE A 540 17.46 8.51 -4.91
N PRO A 541 16.58 8.54 -5.93
CA PRO A 541 15.18 8.87 -5.71
C PRO A 541 14.45 7.74 -4.99
N GLN A 542 13.76 8.10 -3.91
CA GLN A 542 12.96 7.18 -3.09
C GLN A 542 11.58 7.76 -2.81
N MET A 543 10.57 6.92 -2.90
CA MET A 543 9.22 7.20 -2.44
C MET A 543 9.10 6.63 -1.04
N GLU A 544 8.79 7.47 -0.06
CA GLU A 544 8.69 7.05 1.34
C GLU A 544 7.28 7.27 1.86
N GLY A 545 6.78 6.36 2.68
CA GLY A 545 5.46 6.42 3.31
C GLY A 545 5.54 6.09 4.79
N TRP A 546 4.62 6.65 5.56
CA TRP A 546 4.51 6.44 7.00
C TRP A 546 4.63 4.96 7.37
N GLY A 547 5.39 4.67 8.42
CA GLY A 547 5.64 3.30 8.88
C GLY A 547 6.72 2.56 8.10
N GLU A 548 7.61 3.27 7.42
CA GLU A 548 8.75 2.73 6.69
C GLU A 548 8.39 2.01 5.37
N ASN A 549 7.25 2.36 4.76
CA ASN A 549 6.98 1.97 3.38
C ASN A 549 7.97 2.68 2.45
N LEU A 550 8.59 1.93 1.53
CA LEU A 550 9.63 2.47 0.66
C LEU A 550 9.62 1.82 -0.72
N VAL A 551 9.74 2.65 -1.76
CA VAL A 551 10.03 2.22 -3.13
C VAL A 551 11.20 3.03 -3.65
N GLY A 552 12.35 2.38 -3.84
CA GLY A 552 13.57 3.02 -4.32
C GLY A 552 13.81 2.75 -5.80
N LEU A 553 14.12 3.81 -6.57
CA LEU A 553 14.48 3.71 -7.98
C LEU A 553 16.00 3.74 -8.14
N PHE A 554 16.61 2.57 -8.35
CA PHE A 554 18.06 2.43 -8.37
C PHE A 554 18.63 2.47 -9.80
N PRO A 555 19.91 2.86 -9.98
CA PRO A 555 20.59 2.72 -11.25
C PRO A 555 20.49 1.30 -11.82
N GLY A 556 20.58 1.18 -13.15
CA GLY A 556 20.45 -0.11 -13.82
C GLY A 556 19.01 -0.63 -13.94
N GLY A 557 18.00 0.18 -13.59
CA GLY A 557 16.59 -0.20 -13.66
C GLY A 557 16.14 -1.13 -12.53
N LEU A 558 16.89 -1.19 -11.43
CA LEU A 558 16.53 -1.96 -10.26
C LEU A 558 15.54 -1.19 -9.38
N THR A 559 14.59 -1.90 -8.75
CA THR A 559 13.64 -1.31 -7.81
C THR A 559 13.61 -2.09 -6.51
N GLY A 560 13.91 -1.43 -5.41
CA GLY A 560 13.70 -1.99 -4.07
C GLY A 560 12.30 -1.63 -3.56
N VAL A 561 11.62 -2.62 -2.96
CA VAL A 561 10.31 -2.42 -2.32
C VAL A 561 10.36 -2.91 -0.89
N ARG A 562 9.85 -2.10 0.03
CA ARG A 562 9.60 -2.46 1.42
C ARG A 562 8.20 -1.99 1.80
N ILE A 563 7.40 -2.90 2.35
CA ILE A 563 6.17 -2.60 3.08
C ILE A 563 6.40 -2.98 4.54
N ALA A 564 6.09 -2.07 5.42
CA ALA A 564 6.40 -2.22 6.85
C ALA A 564 5.32 -1.54 7.71
N HIS A 565 5.38 -1.80 9.01
CA HIS A 565 4.59 -1.10 10.01
C HIS A 565 5.49 -0.79 11.22
N ASN A 566 6.20 0.31 11.14
CA ASN A 566 6.93 0.82 12.29
C ASN A 566 6.00 1.70 13.13
N PRO A 567 5.54 1.25 14.30
CA PRO A 567 4.55 1.99 15.09
C PRO A 567 5.14 3.18 15.85
N SER A 568 6.47 3.26 15.98
CA SER A 568 7.07 4.22 16.90
C SER A 568 7.09 5.64 16.36
N GLY A 569 7.08 5.82 15.03
CA GLY A 569 7.39 7.15 14.46
C GLY A 569 8.71 7.73 15.00
N ASP A 570 9.49 6.91 15.70
CA ASP A 570 10.75 7.28 16.34
C ASP A 570 11.85 7.35 15.28
N PRO A 571 12.41 8.52 15.00
CA PRO A 571 13.49 8.65 14.03
C PRO A 571 14.72 7.78 14.36
N SER A 572 14.92 7.41 15.64
CA SER A 572 15.98 6.48 16.05
C SER A 572 15.69 5.02 15.71
N ALA A 573 14.42 4.69 15.45
CA ALA A 573 13.95 3.39 15.00
C ALA A 573 13.65 3.36 13.48
N GLU A 574 13.98 4.43 12.76
CA GLU A 574 13.86 4.46 11.30
C GLU A 574 14.68 3.32 10.67
N GLY A 575 14.07 2.59 9.77
CA GLY A 575 14.76 1.61 8.96
C GLY A 575 15.86 2.29 8.15
N ASP A 576 16.96 1.56 7.92
CA ASP A 576 18.02 2.09 7.06
C ASP A 576 17.54 2.22 5.60
N PRO A 577 17.25 3.43 5.10
CA PRO A 577 16.75 3.63 3.75
C PRO A 577 17.79 3.29 2.67
N LEU A 578 19.07 3.17 3.05
CA LEU A 578 20.17 2.83 2.14
C LEU A 578 20.51 1.34 2.13
N ALA A 579 19.88 0.52 2.97
CA ALA A 579 20.15 -0.94 3.02
C ALA A 579 19.94 -1.60 1.65
N MET A 580 18.80 -1.34 1.01
CA MET A 580 18.52 -1.87 -0.34
C MET A 580 19.44 -1.26 -1.41
N VAL A 581 19.80 0.03 -1.29
CA VAL A 581 20.71 0.73 -2.20
C VAL A 581 22.08 0.07 -2.21
N ARG A 582 22.61 -0.28 -1.02
CA ARG A 582 23.89 -1.00 -0.90
C ARG A 582 23.89 -2.35 -1.62
N VAL A 583 22.79 -3.08 -1.51
CA VAL A 583 22.65 -4.37 -2.21
C VAL A 583 22.53 -4.17 -3.71
N ALA A 584 21.72 -3.20 -4.15
CA ALA A 584 21.59 -2.88 -5.57
C ALA A 584 22.95 -2.45 -6.18
N ASN A 585 23.76 -1.67 -5.45
CA ASN A 585 25.11 -1.30 -5.89
C ASN A 585 26.04 -2.51 -6.04
N ARG A 586 25.92 -3.54 -5.19
CA ARG A 586 26.68 -4.79 -5.36
C ARG A 586 26.28 -5.58 -6.61
N LEU A 587 25.03 -5.42 -7.07
CA LEU A 587 24.54 -6.11 -8.27
C LEU A 587 24.91 -5.42 -9.57
N VAL A 588 24.89 -4.08 -9.62
CA VAL A 588 25.06 -3.31 -10.88
C VAL A 588 26.15 -2.26 -10.85
N ARG A 589 26.90 -2.11 -9.76
CA ARG A 589 28.03 -1.18 -9.60
C ARG A 589 27.77 0.21 -10.17
N PHE A 590 27.11 1.04 -9.37
CA PHE A 590 26.53 2.34 -9.81
C PHE A 590 27.51 3.32 -10.44
N CYS A 591 28.78 3.21 -10.17
CA CYS A 591 29.81 4.15 -10.61
C CYS A 591 30.74 3.58 -11.71
N GLU A 592 30.47 2.40 -12.18
CA GLU A 592 31.14 1.76 -13.33
C GLU A 592 30.18 1.80 -14.54
#